data_c098d6f8c810e121fb723229cc58b98b
#
_entry.id   c098d6f8c810e121fb723229cc58b98b
#
_cell.length_a   1.000
_cell.length_b   1.000
_cell.length_c   1.000
_cell.angle_alpha   90.00
_cell.angle_beta   90.00
_cell.angle_gamma   90.00
#
_symmetry.space_group_name_H-M   'P 1'
#
loop_
_entity.id
_entity.type
_entity.pdbx_description
1 polymer ?
#
loop_
_entity_poly.entity_id
_entity_poly.type
_entity_poly.pdbx_seq_one_letter_code
_entity_poly.pdbx_strand_id
1 'polypeptide(L)'
;MTQLTREQMLAVFDQRRSCRYYDANKKISDADFAAILEFARQSPSSVGSEPWHFLVIQDKALRDKLKPFSWGMATQLDTCSHLVIILAKKNVRYDSAFLIDSAKRRGVEEAQMPATMARYKAFQENDMG
;
A
#
# COMPACT_ATOMS: atom_id res chain seq x y z
N MET A 1 10.83 -9.42 -21.60
CA MET A 1 11.12 -8.91 -20.25
C MET A 1 12.59 -9.12 -19.96
N THR A 2 13.32 -8.07 -19.60
CA THR A 2 14.72 -8.21 -19.19
C THR A 2 14.72 -8.82 -17.78
N GLN A 3 15.33 -10.00 -17.64
CA GLN A 3 15.42 -10.68 -16.37
C GLN A 3 16.53 -10.04 -15.53
N LEU A 4 16.24 -9.64 -14.31
CA LEU A 4 17.25 -9.11 -13.39
C LEU A 4 18.19 -10.23 -12.96
N THR A 5 19.51 -9.94 -12.93
CA THR A 5 20.48 -10.87 -12.37
C THR A 5 20.42 -10.90 -10.85
N ARG A 6 20.98 -11.96 -10.24
CA ARG A 6 21.10 -12.06 -8.79
C ARG A 6 21.88 -10.87 -8.21
N GLU A 7 22.95 -10.47 -8.87
CA GLU A 7 23.83 -9.38 -8.46
C GLU A 7 23.09 -8.05 -8.49
N GLN A 8 22.26 -7.80 -9.53
CA GLN A 8 21.42 -6.61 -9.60
C GLN A 8 20.40 -6.56 -8.47
N MET A 9 19.75 -7.70 -8.15
CA MET A 9 18.81 -7.78 -7.03
C MET A 9 19.49 -7.52 -5.69
N LEU A 10 20.64 -8.13 -5.43
CA LEU A 10 21.41 -7.92 -4.20
C LEU A 10 21.85 -6.46 -4.06
N ALA A 11 22.33 -5.84 -5.13
CA ALA A 11 22.75 -4.43 -5.11
C ALA A 11 21.63 -3.48 -4.70
N VAL A 12 20.38 -3.75 -5.07
CA VAL A 12 19.23 -2.94 -4.62
C VAL A 12 19.04 -3.05 -3.10
N PHE A 13 19.13 -4.25 -2.53
CA PHE A 13 19.00 -4.44 -1.08
C PHE A 13 20.18 -3.85 -0.31
N ASP A 14 21.40 -3.95 -0.83
CA ASP A 14 22.60 -3.40 -0.22
C ASP A 14 22.59 -1.87 -0.18
N GLN A 15 21.95 -1.23 -1.15
CA GLN A 15 21.79 0.23 -1.20
C GLN A 15 20.66 0.77 -0.33
N ARG A 16 19.68 -0.07 0.04
CA ARG A 16 18.54 0.36 0.84
C ARG A 16 18.99 0.86 2.22
N ARG A 17 18.56 2.05 2.59
CA ARG A 17 18.80 2.65 3.92
C ARG A 17 17.50 3.22 4.49
N SER A 18 17.40 3.25 5.81
CA SER A 18 16.35 3.98 6.52
C SER A 18 16.86 5.40 6.81
N CYS A 19 16.54 6.31 5.91
CA CYS A 19 16.99 7.69 6.04
C CYS A 19 16.24 8.40 7.17
N ARG A 20 16.98 9.12 8.00
CA ARG A 20 16.43 9.96 9.08
C ARG A 20 16.17 11.39 8.62
N TYR A 21 16.89 11.85 7.63
CA TYR A 21 16.80 13.19 7.07
C TYR A 21 16.85 13.10 5.54
N TYR A 22 16.05 13.89 4.89
CA TYR A 22 16.03 14.02 3.43
C TYR A 22 16.54 15.39 3.02
N ASP A 23 17.09 15.50 1.84
CA ASP A 23 17.40 16.78 1.21
C ASP A 23 16.10 17.42 0.73
N ALA A 24 15.67 18.50 1.37
CA ALA A 24 14.42 19.19 1.06
C ALA A 24 14.35 19.73 -0.37
N ASN A 25 15.52 19.94 -1.01
CA ASN A 25 15.63 20.44 -2.38
C ASN A 25 15.51 19.31 -3.42
N LYS A 26 15.61 18.04 -3.00
CA LYS A 26 15.48 16.90 -3.88
C LYS A 26 14.06 16.33 -3.80
N LYS A 27 13.42 16.22 -4.95
CA LYS A 27 12.08 15.65 -5.07
C LYS A 27 12.12 14.42 -5.97
N ILE A 28 11.31 13.44 -5.64
CA ILE A 28 11.05 12.29 -6.53
C ILE A 28 10.29 12.83 -7.73
N SER A 29 10.66 12.40 -8.94
CA SER A 29 9.92 12.77 -10.15
C SER A 29 8.49 12.22 -10.11
N ASP A 30 7.56 12.87 -10.81
CA ASP A 30 6.18 12.40 -10.90
C ASP A 30 6.10 10.99 -11.48
N ALA A 31 6.95 10.68 -12.46
CA ALA A 31 7.02 9.35 -13.09
C ALA A 31 7.50 8.28 -12.09
N ASP A 32 8.55 8.57 -11.32
CA ASP A 32 9.05 7.63 -10.31
C ASP A 32 8.03 7.46 -9.17
N PHE A 33 7.39 8.56 -8.76
CA PHE A 33 6.37 8.49 -7.72
C PHE A 33 5.14 7.70 -8.17
N ALA A 34 4.71 7.86 -9.41
CA ALA A 34 3.64 7.05 -10.00
C ALA A 34 4.01 5.55 -10.02
N ALA A 35 5.27 5.22 -10.37
CA ALA A 35 5.75 3.84 -10.32
C ALA A 35 5.76 3.28 -8.89
N ILE A 36 6.17 4.06 -7.89
CA ILE A 36 6.13 3.66 -6.47
C ILE A 36 4.70 3.35 -6.03
N LEU A 37 3.73 4.18 -6.38
CA LEU A 37 2.32 3.95 -6.05
C LEU A 37 1.79 2.70 -6.76
N GLU A 38 2.19 2.46 -8.00
CA GLU A 38 1.80 1.25 -8.73
C GLU A 38 2.40 -0.02 -8.12
N PHE A 39 3.65 0.00 -7.68
CA PHE A 39 4.25 -1.12 -6.93
C PHE A 39 3.50 -1.37 -5.62
N ALA A 40 3.12 -0.31 -4.90
CA ALA A 40 2.33 -0.43 -3.69
C ALA A 40 0.95 -1.04 -3.98
N ARG A 41 0.29 -0.63 -5.08
CA ARG A 41 -0.99 -1.18 -5.52
C ARG A 41 -0.91 -2.66 -5.87
N GLN A 42 0.19 -3.10 -6.50
CA GLN A 42 0.42 -4.49 -6.88
C GLN A 42 0.92 -5.38 -5.73
N SER A 43 1.18 -4.80 -4.56
CA SER A 43 1.64 -5.59 -3.41
C SER A 43 0.61 -6.63 -2.99
N PRO A 44 1.02 -7.82 -2.53
CA PRO A 44 0.08 -8.83 -2.08
C PRO A 44 -0.67 -8.39 -0.82
N SER A 45 -1.90 -8.84 -0.66
CA SER A 45 -2.70 -8.66 0.55
C SER A 45 -3.26 -9.98 1.04
N SER A 46 -3.65 -10.03 2.32
CA SER A 46 -4.30 -11.21 2.88
C SER A 46 -5.55 -11.55 2.06
N VAL A 47 -5.64 -12.79 1.61
CA VAL A 47 -6.70 -13.34 0.75
C VAL A 47 -6.96 -12.51 -0.53
N GLY A 48 -6.04 -11.64 -0.92
CA GLY A 48 -6.21 -10.76 -2.09
C GLY A 48 -7.30 -9.70 -1.92
N SER A 49 -7.61 -9.27 -0.71
CA SER A 49 -8.71 -8.34 -0.44
C SER A 49 -8.39 -6.89 -0.82
N GLU A 50 -7.12 -6.51 -0.89
CA GLU A 50 -6.62 -5.16 -1.26
C GLU A 50 -7.34 -4.01 -0.52
N PRO A 51 -7.40 -4.06 0.83
CA PRO A 51 -8.25 -3.15 1.60
C PRO A 51 -7.59 -1.79 1.87
N TRP A 52 -6.55 -1.45 1.15
CA TRP A 52 -5.80 -0.22 1.33
C TRP A 52 -6.30 0.93 0.46
N HIS A 53 -5.99 2.12 0.91
CA HIS A 53 -6.08 3.35 0.14
C HIS A 53 -4.85 4.21 0.45
N PHE A 54 -4.18 4.72 -0.59
CA PHE A 54 -2.99 5.55 -0.45
C PHE A 54 -3.38 7.01 -0.52
N LEU A 55 -3.23 7.73 0.59
CA LEU A 55 -3.51 9.16 0.66
C LEU A 55 -2.18 9.93 0.57
N VAL A 56 -1.99 10.68 -0.50
CA VAL A 56 -0.79 11.49 -0.73
C VAL A 56 -1.01 12.89 -0.17
N ILE A 57 -0.16 13.32 0.77
CA ILE A 57 -0.26 14.61 1.43
C ILE A 57 0.94 15.46 1.07
N GLN A 58 0.70 16.51 0.26
CA GLN A 58 1.72 17.49 -0.13
C GLN A 58 1.54 18.84 0.56
N ASP A 59 0.37 19.13 1.08
CA ASP A 59 0.06 20.37 1.79
C ASP A 59 0.89 20.48 3.08
N LYS A 60 1.67 21.56 3.20
CA LYS A 60 2.56 21.78 4.34
C LYS A 60 1.80 21.95 5.65
N ALA A 61 0.70 22.69 5.63
CA ALA A 61 -0.07 22.96 6.86
C ALA A 61 -0.68 21.66 7.41
N LEU A 62 -1.08 20.74 6.51
CA LEU A 62 -1.58 19.43 6.92
C LEU A 62 -0.45 18.54 7.47
N ARG A 63 0.75 18.57 6.85
CA ARG A 63 1.92 17.86 7.38
C ARG A 63 2.29 18.37 8.77
N ASP A 64 2.26 19.71 9.00
CA ASP A 64 2.55 20.30 10.31
C ASP A 64 1.55 19.85 11.38
N LYS A 65 0.27 19.71 11.05
CA LYS A 65 -0.76 19.15 11.94
C LYS A 65 -0.53 17.68 12.28
N LEU A 66 0.11 16.93 11.40
CA LEU A 66 0.41 15.52 11.61
C LEU A 66 1.66 15.28 12.47
N LYS A 67 2.58 16.24 12.55
CA LYS A 67 3.84 16.10 13.30
C LYS A 67 3.67 15.59 14.74
N PRO A 68 2.75 16.13 15.56
CA PRO A 68 2.58 15.68 16.94
C PRO A 68 2.25 14.18 17.07
N PHE A 69 1.69 13.59 16.01
CA PHE A 69 1.27 12.18 15.96
C PHE A 69 2.27 11.29 15.20
N SER A 70 3.35 11.86 14.67
CA SER A 70 4.25 11.17 13.73
C SER A 70 5.51 10.60 14.38
N TRP A 71 5.67 10.77 15.68
CA TRP A 71 6.75 10.17 16.48
C TRP A 71 8.12 10.30 15.82
N GLY A 72 8.81 9.19 15.58
CA GLY A 72 10.12 9.16 14.95
C GLY A 72 10.19 9.67 13.50
N MET A 73 9.04 9.92 12.86
CA MET A 73 8.94 10.50 11.51
C MET A 73 8.77 12.02 11.50
N ALA A 74 8.57 12.67 12.65
CA ALA A 74 8.24 14.09 12.71
C ALA A 74 9.25 14.99 11.96
N THR A 75 10.54 14.68 12.07
CA THR A 75 11.62 15.40 11.38
C THR A 75 11.65 15.19 9.87
N GLN A 76 11.11 14.05 9.40
CA GLN A 76 11.09 13.70 7.98
C GLN A 76 9.94 14.40 7.25
N LEU A 77 8.86 14.77 7.95
CA LEU A 77 7.70 15.43 7.34
C LEU A 77 8.02 16.77 6.69
N ASP A 78 9.03 17.47 7.17
CA ASP A 78 9.46 18.76 6.60
C ASP A 78 10.24 18.60 5.31
N THR A 79 10.99 17.53 5.18
CA THR A 79 12.01 17.37 4.14
C THR A 79 11.66 16.30 3.11
N CYS A 80 10.75 15.35 3.42
CA CYS A 80 10.37 14.31 2.48
C CYS A 80 9.72 14.86 1.21
N SER A 81 10.00 14.22 0.08
CA SER A 81 9.39 14.56 -1.21
C SER A 81 7.88 14.39 -1.14
N HIS A 82 7.42 13.21 -0.75
CA HIS A 82 6.00 12.87 -0.64
C HIS A 82 5.73 12.24 0.72
N LEU A 83 4.58 12.55 1.30
CA LEU A 83 4.03 11.85 2.45
C LEU A 83 2.86 10.99 1.97
N VAL A 84 2.94 9.70 2.22
CA VAL A 84 1.85 8.77 1.90
C VAL A 84 1.33 8.15 3.19
N ILE A 85 0.03 8.29 3.43
CA ILE A 85 -0.67 7.59 4.51
C ILE A 85 -1.39 6.39 3.90
N ILE A 86 -1.12 5.22 4.44
CA ILE A 86 -1.80 3.99 4.05
C ILE A 86 -3.01 3.83 4.96
N LEU A 87 -4.19 3.94 4.37
CA LEU A 87 -5.45 3.73 5.06
C LEU A 87 -5.93 2.31 4.83
N ALA A 88 -6.45 1.68 5.86
CA ALA A 88 -7.12 0.39 5.76
C ALA A 88 -8.65 0.58 5.78
N LYS A 89 -9.33 -0.04 4.85
CA LYS A 89 -10.79 -0.02 4.78
C LYS A 89 -11.38 -0.81 5.95
N LYS A 90 -12.29 -0.20 6.68
CA LYS A 90 -13.06 -0.86 7.75
C LYS A 90 -14.14 -1.77 7.15
N ASN A 91 -14.52 -2.78 7.89
CA ASN A 91 -15.66 -3.67 7.58
C ASN A 91 -15.53 -4.38 6.22
N VAL A 92 -14.32 -4.83 5.88
CA VAL A 92 -14.08 -5.67 4.71
C VAL A 92 -14.52 -7.11 5.02
N ARG A 93 -15.82 -7.28 5.21
CA ARG A 93 -16.43 -8.59 5.48
C ARG A 93 -16.65 -9.35 4.17
N TYR A 94 -16.76 -10.67 4.28
CA TYR A 94 -16.99 -11.57 3.14
C TYR A 94 -18.26 -11.22 2.33
N ASP A 95 -19.26 -10.62 2.97
CA ASP A 95 -20.55 -10.23 2.39
C ASP A 95 -20.58 -8.74 1.95
N SER A 96 -19.46 -8.02 2.08
CA SER A 96 -19.39 -6.62 1.69
C SER A 96 -19.34 -6.44 0.18
N ALA A 97 -20.01 -5.42 -0.33
CA ALA A 97 -19.93 -5.04 -1.74
C ALA A 97 -18.47 -4.82 -2.19
N PHE A 98 -17.64 -4.24 -1.31
CA PHE A 98 -16.22 -4.02 -1.60
C PHE A 98 -15.48 -5.33 -1.93
N LEU A 99 -15.64 -6.39 -1.13
CA LEU A 99 -14.93 -7.65 -1.34
C LEU A 99 -15.47 -8.39 -2.57
N ILE A 100 -16.77 -8.32 -2.81
CA ILE A 100 -17.42 -8.87 -4.00
C ILE A 100 -16.89 -8.17 -5.26
N ASP A 101 -16.85 -6.84 -5.25
CA ASP A 101 -16.32 -6.06 -6.39
C ASP A 101 -14.81 -6.27 -6.59
N SER A 102 -14.05 -6.44 -5.51
CA SER A 102 -12.64 -6.80 -5.60
C SER A 102 -12.45 -8.16 -6.27
N ALA A 103 -13.24 -9.16 -5.89
CA ALA A 103 -13.19 -10.48 -6.52
C ALA A 103 -13.53 -10.42 -8.01
N LYS A 104 -14.55 -9.65 -8.40
CA LYS A 104 -14.92 -9.41 -9.81
C LYS A 104 -13.77 -8.78 -10.59
N ARG A 105 -13.15 -7.73 -10.07
CA ARG A 105 -11.99 -7.05 -10.72
C ARG A 105 -10.80 -7.99 -10.94
N ARG A 106 -10.62 -8.99 -10.08
CA ARG A 106 -9.58 -10.02 -10.21
C ARG A 106 -9.96 -11.17 -11.14
N GLY A 107 -11.12 -11.08 -11.82
CA GLY A 107 -11.54 -12.06 -12.80
C GLY A 107 -12.23 -13.29 -12.20
N VAL A 108 -12.73 -13.23 -10.96
CA VAL A 108 -13.56 -14.30 -10.40
C VAL A 108 -14.89 -14.30 -11.15
N GLU A 109 -15.17 -15.38 -11.86
CA GLU A 109 -16.40 -15.55 -12.61
C GLU A 109 -17.62 -15.63 -11.68
N GLU A 110 -18.78 -15.23 -12.18
CA GLU A 110 -20.02 -15.19 -11.39
C GLU A 110 -20.40 -16.57 -10.83
N ALA A 111 -20.17 -17.63 -11.60
CA ALA A 111 -20.39 -18.99 -11.16
C ALA A 111 -19.49 -19.44 -9.98
N GLN A 112 -18.30 -18.84 -9.86
CA GLN A 112 -17.32 -19.14 -8.81
C GLN A 112 -17.49 -18.23 -7.58
N MET A 113 -18.28 -17.17 -7.70
CA MET A 113 -18.42 -16.16 -6.65
C MET A 113 -18.95 -16.75 -5.32
N PRO A 114 -20.00 -17.61 -5.31
CA PRO A 114 -20.47 -18.19 -4.05
C PRO A 114 -19.40 -18.99 -3.31
N ALA A 115 -18.64 -19.80 -4.02
CA ALA A 115 -17.56 -20.61 -3.43
C ALA A 115 -16.41 -19.71 -2.91
N THR A 116 -16.10 -18.67 -3.63
CA THR A 116 -15.06 -17.68 -3.23
C THR A 116 -15.50 -16.95 -1.96
N MET A 117 -16.73 -16.48 -1.89
CA MET A 117 -17.24 -15.78 -0.71
C MET A 117 -17.39 -16.72 0.51
N ALA A 118 -17.78 -17.97 0.29
CA ALA A 118 -17.81 -18.97 1.35
C ALA A 118 -16.42 -19.22 1.96
N ARG A 119 -15.37 -19.21 1.14
CA ARG A 119 -13.99 -19.34 1.59
C ARG A 119 -13.53 -18.12 2.40
N TYR A 120 -13.89 -16.91 1.99
CA TYR A 120 -13.65 -15.70 2.77
C TYR A 120 -14.40 -15.70 4.10
N LYS A 121 -15.65 -16.16 4.09
CA LYS A 121 -16.45 -16.33 5.31
C LYS A 121 -15.76 -17.26 6.29
N ALA A 122 -15.38 -18.46 5.86
CA ALA A 122 -14.71 -19.44 6.70
C ALA A 122 -13.40 -18.86 7.29
N PHE A 123 -12.60 -18.20 6.47
CA PHE A 123 -11.37 -17.55 6.94
C PHE A 123 -11.66 -16.47 8.01
N GLN A 124 -12.64 -15.59 7.77
CA GLN A 124 -12.95 -14.51 8.70
C GLN A 124 -13.57 -14.99 10.01
N GLU A 125 -14.39 -16.04 9.97
CA GLU A 125 -15.10 -16.53 11.15
C GLU A 125 -14.31 -17.56 11.97
N ASN A 126 -13.41 -18.31 11.33
CA ASN A 126 -12.66 -19.38 12.01
C ASN A 126 -11.20 -19.02 12.30
N ASP A 127 -10.55 -18.25 11.41
CA ASP A 127 -9.11 -18.01 11.50
C ASP A 127 -8.77 -16.61 12.03
N MET A 128 -9.67 -15.62 11.85
CA MET A 128 -9.47 -14.25 12.34
C MET A 128 -10.20 -13.99 13.66
N GLY A 129 -11.14 -14.83 14.06
CA GLY A 129 -11.86 -14.98 15.34
C GLY A 129 -12.31 -13.72 16.02
#